data_f2f223706db5bbef7cd34dcc16903664
#
_entry.id   f2f223706db5bbef7cd34dcc16903664
#
_cell.length_a   1.000
_cell.length_b   1.000
_cell.length_c   1.000
_cell.angle_alpha   90.00
_cell.angle_beta   90.00
_cell.angle_gamma   90.00
#
_symmetry.space_group_name_H-M   'P 1'
#
loop_
_entity.id
_entity.type
_entity.pdbx_description
1 polymer ?
#
loop_
_entity_poly.entity_id
_entity_poly.type
_entity_poly.pdbx_seq_one_letter_code
_entity_poly.pdbx_strand_id
1 'polypeptide(L)'
;MSKRSTFTLGGAALSGALLVSGCANQMSQRSDHEERVERKLLEHTLQIDVGEPKVMELPQRRVRIHEQKRFEVTEYEVTRSYDRYTPYQPWREIYEIPLGAIAVVAGIGANVVNVFALGNLPPSVTHDWLSYGIDGLNPFMNAASNGRAQQNLASISEVQKDQREDFTSMPWSERLVEVKAGKKTHELTTDRNGVLRLNLLDSPFSEQHLNNVGTLHLQVVDEDYGVRGDASLLVSATLRNKLREAHELIFDDLEDDDVGQWVHRVKRLSELGLEEEASEMEQSLIELTRNDPELQEDFLRALTEATGRLVADPGAQ
;
A
#
# COMPACT_ATOMS: atom_id res chain seq x y z
N MET A 1 11.12 18.23 75.20
CA MET A 1 12.53 18.22 74.81
C MET A 1 12.67 17.13 73.74
N SER A 2 12.95 17.38 72.53
CA SER A 2 14.10 17.84 71.81
C SER A 2 13.71 18.27 70.39
N LYS A 3 13.86 19.56 70.09
CA LYS A 3 13.96 20.07 68.72
C LYS A 3 15.38 19.86 68.22
N ARG A 4 15.61 19.13 67.17
CA ARG A 4 16.77 19.26 66.28
C ARG A 4 16.74 18.10 65.24
N SER A 5 16.36 18.44 63.98
CA SER A 5 17.06 17.94 62.76
C SER A 5 16.19 18.15 61.52
N THR A 6 15.97 19.40 61.10
CA THR A 6 15.33 19.68 59.81
C THR A 6 16.17 20.65 58.95
N PHE A 7 17.43 20.89 59.29
CA PHE A 7 18.26 21.86 58.54
C PHE A 7 19.34 21.24 57.64
N THR A 8 19.51 19.93 57.61
CA THR A 8 20.58 19.27 56.84
C THR A 8 20.12 18.70 55.48
N LEU A 9 18.84 18.55 55.21
CA LEU A 9 18.37 18.04 53.91
C LEU A 9 18.33 19.12 52.83
N GLY A 10 18.11 20.38 53.16
CA GLY A 10 18.05 21.49 52.20
C GLY A 10 19.40 21.82 51.55
N GLY A 11 20.50 21.66 52.33
CA GLY A 11 21.87 21.96 51.86
C GLY A 11 22.41 20.93 50.87
N ALA A 12 22.07 19.66 51.05
CA ALA A 12 22.54 18.59 50.15
C ALA A 12 21.84 18.61 48.79
N ALA A 13 20.57 19.00 48.72
CA ALA A 13 19.83 19.13 47.46
C ALA A 13 20.33 20.32 46.61
N LEU A 14 20.69 21.45 47.23
CA LEU A 14 21.26 22.59 46.47
C LEU A 14 22.67 22.30 45.96
N SER A 15 23.49 21.54 46.76
CA SER A 15 24.84 21.18 46.33
C SER A 15 24.83 20.13 45.20
N GLY A 16 23.82 19.25 45.14
CA GLY A 16 23.65 18.27 44.07
C GLY A 16 23.23 18.93 42.74
N ALA A 17 22.39 19.95 42.80
CA ALA A 17 21.94 20.68 41.61
C ALA A 17 23.09 21.51 40.98
N LEU A 18 24.00 22.04 41.79
CA LEU A 18 25.18 22.78 41.30
C LEU A 18 26.24 21.90 40.63
N LEU A 19 26.29 20.60 40.98
CA LEU A 19 27.25 19.66 40.37
C LEU A 19 26.78 19.11 39.04
N VAL A 20 25.48 19.09 38.76
CA VAL A 20 24.93 18.64 37.48
C VAL A 20 25.02 19.75 36.42
N SER A 21 24.96 21.03 36.81
CA SER A 21 25.13 22.16 35.89
C SER A 21 26.55 22.34 35.35
N GLY A 22 27.55 21.75 36.04
CA GLY A 22 28.95 21.82 35.59
C GLY A 22 29.30 20.95 34.37
N CYS A 23 28.47 19.96 34.01
CA CYS A 23 28.74 19.07 32.86
C CYS A 23 28.24 19.62 31.53
N ALA A 24 27.37 20.63 31.51
CA ALA A 24 26.85 21.21 30.27
C ALA A 24 27.87 22.12 29.55
N ASN A 25 28.97 22.46 30.18
CA ASN A 25 30.00 23.37 29.67
C ASN A 25 31.01 22.73 28.69
N GLN A 26 30.91 21.43 28.43
CA GLN A 26 31.79 20.70 27.50
C GLN A 26 31.00 20.29 26.24
N MET A 27 30.31 21.20 25.64
CA MET A 27 29.84 20.94 24.29
C MET A 27 30.99 21.16 23.33
N SER A 28 31.67 20.08 22.98
CA SER A 28 32.65 19.99 21.91
C SER A 28 32.05 20.43 20.58
N GLN A 29 32.88 20.84 19.64
CA GLN A 29 32.48 21.03 18.24
C GLN A 29 31.59 19.86 17.82
N ARG A 30 30.34 20.17 17.52
CA ARG A 30 29.37 19.16 17.15
C ARG A 30 29.43 18.98 15.65
N SER A 31 29.79 17.80 15.20
CA SER A 31 29.55 17.36 13.84
C SER A 31 28.32 16.47 13.86
N ASP A 32 27.33 16.81 13.09
CA ASP A 32 26.18 15.93 12.87
C ASP A 32 26.45 15.12 11.61
N HIS A 33 26.30 13.80 11.71
CA HIS A 33 26.36 12.86 10.60
C HIS A 33 24.95 12.42 10.27
N GLU A 34 24.56 12.58 9.04
CA GLU A 34 23.26 12.16 8.53
C GLU A 34 23.49 11.31 7.28
N GLU A 35 22.80 10.17 7.20
CA GLU A 35 22.80 9.36 5.99
C GLU A 35 21.61 9.81 5.11
N ARG A 36 21.92 10.16 3.88
CA ARG A 36 20.92 10.54 2.88
C ARG A 36 20.93 9.51 1.77
N VAL A 37 19.75 8.95 1.50
CA VAL A 37 19.56 7.99 0.41
C VAL A 37 18.75 8.66 -0.69
N GLU A 38 19.33 8.73 -1.87
CA GLU A 38 18.65 9.18 -3.08
C GLU A 38 18.26 7.97 -3.92
N ARG A 39 17.01 7.94 -4.38
CA ARG A 39 16.49 6.92 -5.28
C ARG A 39 16.06 7.57 -6.58
N LYS A 40 16.69 7.19 -7.67
CA LYS A 40 16.35 7.63 -9.01
C LYS A 40 15.78 6.47 -9.79
N LEU A 41 14.56 6.63 -10.32
CA LEU A 41 13.96 5.62 -11.19
C LEU A 41 14.72 5.59 -12.52
N LEU A 42 15.30 4.42 -12.84
CA LEU A 42 16.01 4.18 -14.10
C LEU A 42 15.09 3.56 -15.14
N GLU A 43 14.29 2.60 -14.72
CA GLU A 43 13.43 1.85 -15.62
C GLU A 43 12.13 1.45 -14.92
N HIS A 44 11.04 1.54 -15.64
CA HIS A 44 9.72 1.08 -15.21
C HIS A 44 9.10 0.28 -16.34
N THR A 45 8.75 -0.97 -16.07
CA THR A 45 8.17 -1.88 -17.06
C THR A 45 6.98 -2.63 -16.47
N LEU A 46 5.99 -2.93 -17.30
CA LEU A 46 4.88 -3.81 -16.99
C LEU A 46 5.07 -5.12 -17.74
N GLN A 47 5.16 -6.21 -17.01
CA GLN A 47 5.36 -7.53 -17.57
C GLN A 47 4.12 -8.38 -17.41
N ILE A 48 3.62 -8.92 -18.54
CA ILE A 48 2.50 -9.84 -18.58
C ILE A 48 3.04 -11.24 -18.82
N ASP A 49 2.93 -12.09 -17.82
CA ASP A 49 3.31 -13.51 -17.90
C ASP A 49 2.05 -14.34 -18.19
N VAL A 50 1.90 -14.75 -19.43
CA VAL A 50 0.81 -15.62 -19.88
C VAL A 50 1.11 -17.11 -19.60
N GLY A 51 2.30 -17.44 -19.13
CA GLY A 51 2.79 -18.82 -18.92
C GLY A 51 3.01 -19.58 -20.22
N GLU A 52 3.66 -20.75 -20.09
CA GLU A 52 3.87 -21.65 -21.23
C GLU A 52 2.89 -22.84 -21.15
N PRO A 53 2.42 -23.35 -22.29
CA PRO A 53 2.60 -22.82 -23.65
C PRO A 53 1.78 -21.54 -23.89
N LYS A 54 2.22 -20.67 -24.80
CA LYS A 54 1.47 -19.44 -25.20
C LYS A 54 0.24 -19.75 -26.04
N VAL A 55 -0.32 -20.92 -25.88
CA VAL A 55 -1.52 -21.42 -26.55
C VAL A 55 -2.50 -21.89 -25.50
N MET A 56 -3.75 -21.41 -25.62
CA MET A 56 -4.85 -21.90 -24.80
C MET A 56 -5.44 -23.17 -25.42
N GLU A 57 -5.48 -24.24 -24.64
CA GLU A 57 -6.13 -25.50 -24.95
C GLU A 57 -7.38 -25.74 -24.09
N LEU A 58 -7.48 -25.00 -22.98
CA LEU A 58 -8.60 -24.95 -22.06
C LEU A 58 -9.22 -23.56 -22.07
N PRO A 59 -10.52 -23.43 -21.77
CA PRO A 59 -11.20 -22.13 -21.75
C PRO A 59 -10.70 -21.20 -20.67
N GLN A 60 -10.10 -21.75 -19.62
CA GLN A 60 -9.60 -21.00 -18.48
C GLN A 60 -8.09 -20.86 -18.52
N ARG A 61 -7.60 -19.64 -18.21
CA ARG A 61 -6.18 -19.34 -18.10
C ARG A 61 -5.94 -18.29 -17.00
N ARG A 62 -4.86 -18.52 -16.24
CA ARG A 62 -4.37 -17.52 -15.28
C ARG A 62 -3.18 -16.80 -15.87
N VAL A 63 -3.25 -15.48 -15.92
CA VAL A 63 -2.17 -14.60 -16.42
C VAL A 63 -1.68 -13.78 -15.25
N ARG A 64 -0.36 -13.73 -15.03
CA ARG A 64 0.25 -12.92 -13.98
C ARG A 64 0.78 -11.64 -14.57
N ILE A 65 0.53 -10.53 -13.87
CA ILE A 65 0.99 -9.22 -14.28
C ILE A 65 1.78 -8.60 -13.16
N HIS A 66 2.99 -8.15 -13.47
CA HIS A 66 3.92 -7.57 -12.54
C HIS A 66 4.41 -6.22 -13.04
N GLU A 67 4.50 -5.30 -12.10
CA GLU A 67 5.20 -4.05 -12.27
C GLU A 67 6.65 -4.25 -11.82
N GLN A 68 7.61 -3.92 -12.68
CA GLN A 68 9.03 -3.98 -12.38
C GLN A 68 9.64 -2.58 -12.44
N LYS A 69 10.28 -2.17 -11.35
CA LYS A 69 10.97 -0.90 -11.24
C LYS A 69 12.44 -1.14 -10.90
N ARG A 70 13.32 -0.46 -11.61
CA ARG A 70 14.75 -0.43 -11.36
C ARG A 70 15.15 0.97 -10.91
N PHE A 71 15.76 1.04 -9.76
CA PHE A 71 16.19 2.29 -9.15
C PHE A 71 17.71 2.31 -9.04
N GLU A 72 18.30 3.45 -9.30
CA GLU A 72 19.65 3.77 -8.86
C GLU A 72 19.54 4.35 -7.44
N VAL A 73 20.16 3.68 -6.50
CA VAL A 73 20.17 4.07 -5.10
C VAL A 73 21.57 4.58 -4.78
N THR A 74 21.69 5.84 -4.44
CA THR A 74 22.94 6.45 -4.04
C THR A 74 22.87 6.86 -2.57
N GLU A 75 23.81 6.37 -1.78
CA GLU A 75 23.93 6.68 -0.36
C GLU A 75 25.02 7.74 -0.16
N TYR A 76 24.64 8.82 0.52
CA TYR A 76 25.52 9.91 0.88
C TYR A 76 25.69 9.99 2.39
N GLU A 77 26.92 10.21 2.83
CA GLU A 77 27.19 10.67 4.19
C GLU A 77 27.29 12.19 4.18
N VAL A 78 26.35 12.83 4.85
CA VAL A 78 26.31 14.29 5.00
C VAL A 78 26.87 14.65 6.35
N THR A 79 28.03 15.29 6.35
CA THR A 79 28.67 15.82 7.57
C THR A 79 28.45 17.31 7.63
N ARG A 80 27.75 17.77 8.67
CA ARG A 80 27.56 19.21 8.95
C ARG A 80 28.54 19.62 10.05
N SER A 81 29.45 20.54 9.74
CA SER A 81 30.38 21.10 10.69
C SER A 81 29.95 22.50 11.11
N TYR A 82 30.04 22.81 12.40
CA TYR A 82 29.58 24.07 12.96
C TYR A 82 30.76 24.85 13.58
N ASP A 83 31.01 26.09 13.15
CA ASP A 83 32.21 26.88 13.51
C ASP A 83 32.06 27.74 14.75
N ARG A 84 30.86 28.13 15.13
CA ARG A 84 30.66 29.00 16.26
C ARG A 84 29.64 28.40 17.24
N TYR A 85 30.14 28.18 18.40
CA TYR A 85 29.40 27.77 19.54
C TYR A 85 29.52 28.86 20.61
N THR A 86 28.40 29.46 21.03
CA THR A 86 28.41 30.38 22.17
C THR A 86 28.27 29.48 23.41
N PRO A 87 29.33 29.32 24.20
CA PRO A 87 29.28 28.42 25.34
C PRO A 87 28.27 28.97 26.36
N TYR A 88 27.55 28.03 26.97
CA TYR A 88 26.73 28.32 28.13
C TYR A 88 27.59 28.96 29.22
N GLN A 89 27.14 30.08 29.79
CA GLN A 89 27.83 30.82 30.83
C GLN A 89 27.03 30.78 32.13
N PRO A 90 27.39 29.89 33.08
CA PRO A 90 26.60 29.68 34.30
C PRO A 90 26.40 30.93 35.15
N TRP A 91 27.33 31.89 35.10
CA TRP A 91 27.22 33.13 35.87
C TRP A 91 26.08 34.03 35.38
N ARG A 92 25.61 33.83 34.15
CA ARG A 92 24.48 34.60 33.62
C ARG A 92 23.17 34.18 34.22
N GLU A 93 23.02 32.97 34.72
CA GLU A 93 21.81 32.53 35.40
C GLU A 93 21.50 33.32 36.65
N ILE A 94 22.51 33.92 37.28
CA ILE A 94 22.32 34.75 38.49
C ILE A 94 21.34 35.90 38.20
N TYR A 95 21.36 36.46 36.97
CA TYR A 95 20.47 37.54 36.58
C TYR A 95 19.40 37.14 35.56
N GLU A 96 19.68 36.13 34.71
CA GLU A 96 18.75 35.69 33.68
C GLU A 96 17.52 34.97 34.28
N ILE A 97 17.69 34.16 35.32
CA ILE A 97 16.58 33.50 36.01
C ILE A 97 15.62 34.50 36.67
N PRO A 98 16.08 35.47 37.49
CA PRO A 98 15.19 36.51 38.01
C PRO A 98 14.53 37.36 36.93
N LEU A 99 15.29 37.76 35.90
CA LEU A 99 14.74 38.55 34.79
C LEU A 99 13.77 37.73 33.94
N GLY A 100 14.04 36.45 33.73
CA GLY A 100 13.16 35.51 33.05
C GLY A 100 11.82 35.37 33.76
N ALA A 101 11.85 35.23 35.09
CA ALA A 101 10.62 35.20 35.88
C ALA A 101 9.79 36.50 35.75
N ILE A 102 10.45 37.66 35.81
CA ILE A 102 9.80 38.95 35.59
C ILE A 102 9.24 39.04 34.17
N ALA A 103 10.00 38.61 33.17
CA ALA A 103 9.57 38.68 31.78
C ALA A 103 8.39 37.75 31.48
N VAL A 104 8.31 36.56 32.09
CA VAL A 104 7.13 35.69 31.99
C VAL A 104 5.90 36.39 32.58
N VAL A 105 6.01 36.95 33.80
CA VAL A 105 4.89 37.64 34.43
C VAL A 105 4.44 38.85 33.61
N ALA A 106 5.41 39.64 33.12
CA ALA A 106 5.13 40.81 32.26
C ALA A 106 4.52 40.37 30.90
N GLY A 107 5.05 39.30 30.29
CA GLY A 107 4.52 38.76 29.04
C GLY A 107 3.11 38.20 29.16
N ILE A 108 2.80 37.52 30.25
CA ILE A 108 1.41 37.11 30.56
C ILE A 108 0.53 38.30 30.75
N GLY A 109 0.97 39.29 31.54
CA GLY A 109 0.23 40.54 31.76
C GLY A 109 -0.04 41.32 30.47
N ALA A 110 0.98 41.40 29.59
CA ALA A 110 0.84 42.03 28.26
C ALA A 110 -0.16 41.32 27.38
N ASN A 111 -0.16 39.97 27.41
CA ASN A 111 -1.12 39.17 26.63
C ASN A 111 -2.56 39.35 27.16
N VAL A 112 -2.76 39.45 28.48
CA VAL A 112 -4.07 39.76 29.05
C VAL A 112 -4.54 41.13 28.59
N VAL A 113 -3.67 42.15 28.69
CA VAL A 113 -3.98 43.50 28.19
C VAL A 113 -4.25 43.52 26.68
N ASN A 114 -3.53 42.72 25.90
CA ASN A 114 -3.70 42.60 24.46
C ASN A 114 -5.09 42.08 24.07
N VAL A 115 -5.67 41.18 24.88
CA VAL A 115 -7.04 40.72 24.67
C VAL A 115 -8.02 41.89 24.80
N PHE A 116 -7.84 42.75 25.81
CA PHE A 116 -8.68 43.97 25.97
C PHE A 116 -8.35 45.03 24.92
N ALA A 117 -7.14 45.07 24.40
CA ALA A 117 -6.70 45.95 23.31
C ALA A 117 -7.05 45.41 21.92
N LEU A 118 -7.85 44.35 21.82
CA LEU A 118 -8.28 43.71 20.55
C LEU A 118 -7.12 43.30 19.65
N GLY A 119 -6.00 42.86 20.24
CA GLY A 119 -4.85 42.36 19.49
C GLY A 119 -3.92 43.43 18.94
N ASN A 120 -4.04 44.68 19.36
CA ASN A 120 -3.26 45.82 18.83
C ASN A 120 -1.86 45.99 19.45
N LEU A 121 -1.46 45.18 20.44
CA LEU A 121 -0.09 45.25 20.97
C LEU A 121 0.92 44.58 20.05
N PRO A 122 2.11 45.16 19.88
CA PRO A 122 3.13 44.58 18.99
C PRO A 122 3.64 43.24 19.52
N PRO A 123 4.03 42.32 18.63
CA PRO A 123 4.58 41.01 18.99
C PRO A 123 5.80 41.08 19.92
N SER A 124 6.60 42.13 19.82
CA SER A 124 7.76 42.37 20.69
C SER A 124 7.40 42.50 22.18
N VAL A 125 6.17 42.86 22.49
CA VAL A 125 5.70 42.97 23.88
C VAL A 125 4.97 41.71 24.32
N THR A 126 4.23 41.07 23.43
CA THR A 126 3.39 39.94 23.78
C THR A 126 4.09 38.56 23.61
N HIS A 127 4.92 38.43 22.59
CA HIS A 127 5.59 37.20 22.27
C HIS A 127 7.04 37.19 22.76
N ASP A 128 7.82 38.23 22.44
CA ASP A 128 9.26 38.22 22.68
C ASP A 128 9.58 38.23 24.20
N TRP A 129 8.82 38.94 25.01
CA TRP A 129 9.00 38.91 26.44
C TRP A 129 8.65 37.57 27.06
N LEU A 130 7.61 36.90 26.56
CA LEU A 130 7.26 35.56 27.03
C LEU A 130 8.31 34.54 26.62
N SER A 131 8.76 34.58 25.36
CA SER A 131 9.83 33.71 24.87
C SER A 131 11.14 33.95 25.63
N TYR A 132 11.56 35.20 25.79
CA TYR A 132 12.74 35.55 26.60
C TYR A 132 12.63 35.03 28.04
N GLY A 133 11.45 35.19 28.65
CA GLY A 133 11.21 34.70 30.00
C GLY A 133 11.29 33.22 30.15
N ILE A 134 10.69 32.47 29.23
CA ILE A 134 10.76 31.01 29.22
C ILE A 134 12.19 30.52 28.97
N ASP A 135 12.90 31.15 28.01
CA ASP A 135 14.29 30.82 27.71
C ASP A 135 15.23 31.13 28.89
N GLY A 136 14.97 32.27 29.60
CA GLY A 136 15.73 32.65 30.77
C GLY A 136 15.49 31.81 32.05
N LEU A 137 14.36 31.09 32.10
CA LEU A 137 14.09 30.10 33.17
C LEU A 137 14.72 28.74 32.88
N ASN A 138 15.25 28.52 31.68
CA ASN A 138 15.88 27.27 31.31
C ASN A 138 17.34 27.24 31.77
N PRO A 139 17.71 26.41 32.74
CA PRO A 139 19.07 26.38 33.33
C PRO A 139 20.15 25.84 32.35
N PHE A 140 19.79 25.50 31.13
CA PHE A 140 20.70 24.97 30.11
C PHE A 140 20.92 25.93 28.94
N MET A 141 20.38 27.13 29.00
CA MET A 141 20.44 28.13 27.92
C MET A 141 20.67 29.52 28.50
N ASN A 142 21.42 30.34 27.79
CA ASN A 142 21.55 31.76 28.09
C ASN A 142 20.61 32.56 27.17
N ALA A 143 19.57 33.17 27.72
CA ALA A 143 18.56 33.91 26.97
C ALA A 143 19.00 35.33 26.60
N ALA A 144 19.83 35.98 27.44
CA ALA A 144 20.17 37.40 27.33
C ALA A 144 21.10 37.77 26.18
N SER A 145 21.67 36.86 25.45
CA SER A 145 22.65 37.21 24.40
C SER A 145 22.08 37.08 22.98
N ASN A 146 20.74 37.21 22.78
CA ASN A 146 20.17 36.58 21.60
C ASN A 146 20.81 35.22 21.38
N GLY A 147 21.49 34.80 22.40
CA GLY A 147 22.50 33.79 22.49
C GLY A 147 21.88 32.51 23.00
N ARG A 148 20.79 32.09 22.44
CA ARG A 148 20.62 30.68 22.11
C ARG A 148 21.95 30.29 21.51
N ALA A 149 22.54 29.20 22.00
CA ALA A 149 23.72 28.64 21.36
C ALA A 149 23.47 28.57 19.86
N GLN A 150 23.87 29.61 19.12
CA GLN A 150 23.69 29.67 17.69
C GLN A 150 24.82 28.87 17.07
N GLN A 151 24.47 27.69 16.64
CA GLN A 151 25.35 26.92 15.78
C GLN A 151 25.32 27.56 14.39
N ASN A 152 26.40 28.22 14.01
CA ASN A 152 26.56 28.65 12.64
C ASN A 152 27.11 27.48 11.84
N LEU A 153 26.34 27.05 10.86
CA LEU A 153 26.75 26.01 9.93
C LEU A 153 27.99 26.56 9.15
N ALA A 154 29.12 25.92 9.35
CA ALA A 154 30.39 26.33 8.69
C ALA A 154 30.57 25.66 7.34
N SER A 155 30.29 24.36 7.29
CA SER A 155 30.39 23.59 6.05
C SER A 155 29.47 22.40 6.04
N ILE A 156 29.02 22.02 4.85
CA ILE A 156 28.36 20.77 4.56
C ILE A 156 29.27 19.99 3.64
N SER A 157 29.67 18.81 4.03
CA SER A 157 30.41 17.87 3.19
C SER A 157 29.52 16.68 2.89
N GLU A 158 29.30 16.44 1.61
CA GLU A 158 28.58 15.24 1.14
C GLU A 158 29.60 14.31 0.49
N VAL A 159 29.68 13.11 0.99
CA VAL A 159 30.52 12.05 0.45
C VAL A 159 29.64 10.90 0.01
N GLN A 160 29.71 10.56 -1.26
CA GLN A 160 29.04 9.36 -1.77
C GLN A 160 29.68 8.12 -1.18
N LYS A 161 28.92 7.31 -0.46
CA LYS A 161 29.39 6.05 0.16
C LYS A 161 29.21 4.86 -0.75
N ASP A 162 28.02 4.76 -1.35
CA ASP A 162 27.64 3.60 -2.14
C ASP A 162 26.71 4.01 -3.29
N GLN A 163 26.77 3.22 -4.36
CA GLN A 163 25.86 3.35 -5.49
C GLN A 163 25.51 1.94 -5.97
N ARG A 164 24.24 1.60 -5.90
CA ARG A 164 23.76 0.29 -6.32
C ARG A 164 22.46 0.40 -7.11
N GLU A 165 22.15 -0.64 -7.85
CA GLU A 165 20.85 -0.79 -8.50
C GLU A 165 19.95 -1.70 -7.67
N ASP A 166 18.78 -1.20 -7.32
CA ASP A 166 17.73 -1.94 -6.62
C ASP A 166 16.61 -2.29 -7.60
N PHE A 167 16.21 -3.56 -7.58
CA PHE A 167 15.10 -4.07 -8.36
C PHE A 167 13.90 -4.31 -7.45
N THR A 168 12.75 -3.81 -7.86
CA THR A 168 11.49 -4.07 -7.18
C THR A 168 10.52 -4.67 -8.18
N SER A 169 9.92 -5.81 -7.81
CA SER A 169 8.84 -6.43 -8.57
C SER A 169 7.62 -6.53 -7.68
N MET A 170 6.52 -5.93 -8.13
CA MET A 170 5.26 -5.92 -7.39
C MET A 170 4.13 -6.45 -8.27
N PRO A 171 3.13 -7.16 -7.70
CA PRO A 171 1.96 -7.56 -8.46
C PRO A 171 1.17 -6.33 -8.92
N TRP A 172 0.66 -6.36 -10.15
CA TRP A 172 -0.26 -5.37 -10.70
C TRP A 172 -1.66 -5.61 -10.16
N SER A 173 -1.88 -5.22 -8.90
CA SER A 173 -3.05 -5.60 -8.11
C SER A 173 -4.26 -4.70 -8.35
N GLU A 174 -5.45 -5.31 -8.52
CA GLU A 174 -6.74 -4.60 -8.61
C GLU A 174 -6.73 -3.50 -9.70
N ARG A 175 -6.02 -3.76 -10.81
CA ARG A 175 -5.87 -2.85 -11.94
C ARG A 175 -6.52 -3.40 -13.19
N LEU A 176 -6.92 -2.49 -14.07
CA LEU A 176 -7.55 -2.83 -15.34
C LEU A 176 -6.56 -3.43 -16.33
N VAL A 177 -7.05 -4.40 -17.08
CA VAL A 177 -6.38 -5.07 -18.18
C VAL A 177 -7.32 -5.09 -19.37
N GLU A 178 -6.91 -4.54 -20.47
CA GLU A 178 -7.63 -4.64 -21.72
C GLU A 178 -7.32 -5.96 -22.41
N VAL A 179 -8.36 -6.74 -22.70
CA VAL A 179 -8.25 -8.00 -23.44
C VAL A 179 -8.99 -7.86 -24.76
N LYS A 180 -8.24 -7.78 -25.83
CA LYS A 180 -8.81 -7.70 -27.18
C LYS A 180 -8.99 -9.09 -27.76
N ALA A 181 -10.25 -9.44 -28.01
CA ALA A 181 -10.68 -10.69 -28.64
C ALA A 181 -11.28 -10.39 -30.01
N GLY A 182 -10.50 -10.53 -31.07
CA GLY A 182 -10.91 -10.18 -32.42
C GLY A 182 -11.19 -8.69 -32.59
N LYS A 183 -12.46 -8.29 -32.76
CA LYS A 183 -12.87 -6.88 -32.92
C LYS A 183 -13.35 -6.23 -31.63
N LYS A 184 -13.65 -7.02 -30.60
CA LYS A 184 -14.12 -6.52 -29.31
C LYS A 184 -12.96 -6.39 -28.34
N THR A 185 -13.03 -5.39 -27.48
CA THR A 185 -12.11 -5.19 -26.35
C THR A 185 -12.93 -5.31 -25.07
N HIS A 186 -12.44 -6.09 -24.13
CA HIS A 186 -13.02 -6.32 -22.84
C HIS A 186 -12.08 -5.80 -21.76
N GLU A 187 -12.64 -5.18 -20.74
CA GLU A 187 -11.90 -4.70 -19.56
C GLU A 187 -12.08 -5.70 -18.41
N LEU A 188 -10.98 -6.25 -17.97
CA LEU A 188 -10.95 -7.17 -16.84
C LEU A 188 -10.06 -6.61 -15.74
N THR A 189 -10.26 -7.05 -14.51
CA THR A 189 -9.49 -6.59 -13.36
C THR A 189 -8.65 -7.72 -12.78
N THR A 190 -7.40 -7.43 -12.45
CA THR A 190 -6.54 -8.38 -11.73
C THR A 190 -6.97 -8.51 -10.27
N ASP A 191 -6.67 -9.66 -9.67
CA ASP A 191 -6.83 -9.86 -8.23
C ASP A 191 -5.71 -9.16 -7.42
N ARG A 192 -5.76 -9.29 -6.08
CA ARG A 192 -4.76 -8.72 -5.17
C ARG A 192 -3.34 -9.22 -5.40
N ASN A 193 -3.19 -10.36 -6.05
CA ASN A 193 -1.91 -10.97 -6.37
C ASN A 193 -1.45 -10.64 -7.79
N GLY A 194 -2.14 -9.73 -8.50
CA GLY A 194 -1.84 -9.39 -9.87
C GLY A 194 -2.17 -10.50 -10.88
N VAL A 195 -3.10 -11.39 -10.51
CA VAL A 195 -3.52 -12.49 -11.39
C VAL A 195 -4.82 -12.12 -12.09
N LEU A 196 -4.79 -12.15 -13.40
CA LEU A 196 -5.96 -12.07 -14.26
C LEU A 196 -6.48 -13.47 -14.54
N ARG A 197 -7.74 -13.72 -14.25
CA ARG A 197 -8.43 -14.98 -14.59
C ARG A 197 -9.18 -14.78 -15.88
N LEU A 198 -8.73 -15.45 -16.93
CA LEU A 198 -9.42 -15.52 -18.20
C LEU A 198 -10.29 -16.77 -18.20
N ASN A 199 -11.60 -16.61 -18.38
CA ASN A 199 -12.50 -17.69 -18.69
C ASN A 199 -13.30 -17.30 -19.95
N LEU A 200 -13.12 -18.05 -21.02
CA LEU A 200 -13.71 -17.75 -22.34
C LEU A 200 -15.20 -18.13 -22.42
N LEU A 201 -15.73 -18.82 -21.42
CA LEU A 201 -17.14 -19.19 -21.34
C LEU A 201 -17.93 -18.26 -20.40
N ASP A 202 -17.25 -17.44 -19.59
CA ASP A 202 -17.89 -16.46 -18.71
C ASP A 202 -18.04 -15.09 -19.35
N SER A 203 -18.82 -14.24 -18.69
CA SER A 203 -18.89 -12.82 -19.01
C SER A 203 -17.50 -12.16 -18.82
N PRO A 204 -17.05 -11.28 -19.71
CA PRO A 204 -17.81 -10.73 -20.86
C PRO A 204 -17.62 -11.52 -22.17
N PHE A 205 -16.90 -12.65 -22.18
CA PHE A 205 -16.62 -13.41 -23.41
C PHE A 205 -17.79 -14.24 -23.88
N SER A 206 -18.67 -14.69 -22.97
CA SER A 206 -19.87 -15.46 -23.29
C SER A 206 -20.82 -14.75 -24.26
N GLU A 207 -20.81 -13.41 -24.27
CA GLU A 207 -21.60 -12.60 -25.20
C GLU A 207 -20.99 -12.50 -26.61
N GLN A 208 -19.88 -13.18 -26.84
CA GLN A 208 -19.16 -13.13 -28.10
C GLN A 208 -18.90 -14.52 -28.65
N HIS A 209 -19.24 -14.73 -29.92
CA HIS A 209 -18.85 -15.95 -30.61
C HIS A 209 -17.33 -15.97 -30.83
N LEU A 210 -16.63 -16.74 -29.99
CA LEU A 210 -15.16 -16.84 -30.00
C LEU A 210 -14.60 -17.81 -31.06
N ASN A 211 -15.47 -18.48 -31.84
CA ASN A 211 -15.07 -19.44 -32.88
C ASN A 211 -14.09 -18.86 -33.93
N ASN A 212 -14.13 -17.54 -34.14
CA ASN A 212 -13.26 -16.84 -35.08
C ASN A 212 -12.09 -16.11 -34.43
N VAL A 213 -11.92 -16.23 -33.11
CA VAL A 213 -10.84 -15.54 -32.36
C VAL A 213 -9.64 -16.45 -32.24
N GLY A 214 -8.62 -16.22 -33.06
CA GLY A 214 -7.39 -17.01 -33.04
C GLY A 214 -6.35 -16.53 -32.03
N THR A 215 -6.47 -15.29 -31.54
CA THR A 215 -5.52 -14.68 -30.63
C THR A 215 -6.23 -13.71 -29.71
N LEU A 216 -5.87 -13.75 -28.45
CA LEU A 216 -6.20 -12.73 -27.45
C LEU A 216 -4.98 -11.82 -27.28
N HIS A 217 -5.20 -10.50 -27.35
CA HIS A 217 -4.18 -9.51 -27.06
C HIS A 217 -4.48 -8.87 -25.71
N LEU A 218 -3.55 -8.98 -24.79
CA LEU A 218 -3.65 -8.38 -23.47
C LEU A 218 -2.80 -7.11 -23.46
N GLN A 219 -3.37 -6.04 -22.93
CA GLN A 219 -2.69 -4.77 -22.77
C GLN A 219 -2.93 -4.21 -21.37
N VAL A 220 -1.88 -3.72 -20.76
CA VAL A 220 -1.95 -2.97 -19.50
C VAL A 220 -1.28 -1.63 -19.67
N VAL A 221 -1.83 -0.60 -19.05
CA VAL A 221 -1.31 0.76 -19.13
C VAL A 221 -1.24 1.34 -17.73
N ASP A 222 -0.08 1.87 -17.38
CA ASP A 222 0.08 2.74 -16.23
C ASP A 222 0.00 4.19 -16.73
N GLU A 223 -1.12 4.83 -16.47
CA GLU A 223 -1.36 6.21 -16.92
C GLU A 223 -0.45 7.22 -16.23
N ASP A 224 -0.09 6.96 -14.96
CA ASP A 224 0.73 7.87 -14.15
C ASP A 224 2.15 8.01 -14.72
N TYR A 225 2.69 6.91 -15.26
CA TYR A 225 4.04 6.86 -15.81
C TYR A 225 4.07 6.72 -17.34
N GLY A 226 2.93 6.51 -17.98
CA GLY A 226 2.83 6.30 -19.42
C GLY A 226 3.46 5.00 -19.91
N VAL A 227 3.60 4.01 -19.01
CA VAL A 227 4.21 2.70 -19.32
C VAL A 227 3.16 1.72 -19.77
N ARG A 228 3.51 0.89 -20.77
CA ARG A 228 2.62 -0.13 -21.33
C ARG A 228 3.27 -1.48 -21.31
N GLY A 229 2.45 -2.52 -21.06
CA GLY A 229 2.82 -3.91 -21.22
C GLY A 229 1.84 -4.60 -22.17
N ASP A 230 2.36 -5.41 -23.08
CA ASP A 230 1.58 -6.13 -24.08
C ASP A 230 1.95 -7.63 -24.06
N ALA A 231 0.95 -8.48 -24.22
CA ALA A 231 1.15 -9.91 -24.45
C ALA A 231 0.09 -10.47 -25.39
N SER A 232 0.42 -11.59 -26.01
CA SER A 232 -0.50 -12.30 -26.89
C SER A 232 -0.61 -13.75 -26.49
N LEU A 233 -1.83 -14.27 -26.51
CA LEU A 233 -2.17 -15.64 -26.19
C LEU A 233 -2.97 -16.25 -27.34
N LEU A 234 -2.44 -17.32 -27.93
CA LEU A 234 -3.09 -18.00 -29.04
C LEU A 234 -4.24 -18.87 -28.51
N VAL A 235 -5.35 -18.90 -29.23
CA VAL A 235 -6.47 -19.82 -28.97
C VAL A 235 -6.40 -20.96 -29.98
N SER A 236 -6.23 -22.19 -29.51
CA SER A 236 -6.07 -23.35 -30.40
C SER A 236 -7.35 -23.58 -31.24
N ALA A 237 -7.19 -24.16 -32.42
CA ALA A 237 -8.33 -24.48 -33.27
C ALA A 237 -9.26 -25.51 -32.57
N THR A 238 -8.68 -26.43 -31.81
CA THR A 238 -9.42 -27.42 -31.03
C THR A 238 -10.27 -26.74 -29.96
N LEU A 239 -9.68 -25.79 -29.22
CA LEU A 239 -10.43 -25.03 -28.19
C LEU A 239 -11.56 -24.21 -28.83
N ARG A 240 -11.31 -23.54 -29.96
CA ARG A 240 -12.35 -22.76 -30.66
C ARG A 240 -13.56 -23.61 -31.05
N ASN A 241 -13.31 -24.84 -31.51
CA ASN A 241 -14.41 -25.77 -31.82
C ASN A 241 -15.17 -26.21 -30.58
N LYS A 242 -14.46 -26.50 -29.46
CA LYS A 242 -15.07 -26.83 -28.19
C LYS A 242 -15.89 -25.65 -27.64
N LEU A 243 -15.37 -24.42 -27.70
CA LEU A 243 -16.08 -23.22 -27.24
C LEU A 243 -17.38 -22.98 -28.02
N ARG A 244 -17.42 -23.27 -29.32
CA ARG A 244 -18.64 -23.16 -30.11
C ARG A 244 -19.69 -24.14 -29.63
N GLU A 245 -19.31 -25.43 -29.51
CA GLU A 245 -20.20 -26.48 -29.04
C GLU A 245 -20.66 -26.25 -27.59
N ALA A 246 -19.74 -25.84 -26.69
CA ALA A 246 -20.05 -25.52 -25.32
C ALA A 246 -21.04 -24.33 -25.21
N HIS A 247 -20.83 -23.31 -26.04
CA HIS A 247 -21.74 -22.17 -26.06
C HIS A 247 -23.18 -22.59 -26.42
N GLU A 248 -23.35 -23.45 -27.43
CA GLU A 248 -24.65 -24.00 -27.82
C GLU A 248 -25.25 -24.80 -26.64
N LEU A 249 -24.45 -25.63 -25.95
CA LEU A 249 -24.92 -26.45 -24.83
C LEU A 249 -25.30 -25.64 -23.58
N ILE A 250 -24.63 -24.52 -23.32
CA ILE A 250 -24.84 -23.71 -22.10
C ILE A 250 -25.93 -22.65 -22.29
N PHE A 251 -25.93 -21.97 -23.44
CA PHE A 251 -26.73 -20.76 -23.64
C PHE A 251 -27.97 -20.95 -24.53
N ASP A 252 -28.12 -22.10 -25.23
CA ASP A 252 -29.36 -22.38 -25.93
C ASP A 252 -30.49 -22.66 -24.94
N ASP A 253 -31.71 -22.29 -25.30
CA ASP A 253 -32.86 -22.48 -24.47
C ASP A 253 -33.03 -23.96 -24.08
N LEU A 254 -33.36 -24.20 -22.83
CA LEU A 254 -33.74 -25.52 -22.31
C LEU A 254 -35.21 -25.74 -22.61
N GLU A 255 -35.55 -26.89 -23.19
CA GLU A 255 -36.93 -27.30 -23.26
C GLU A 255 -37.39 -27.73 -21.84
N ASP A 256 -38.55 -27.26 -21.42
CA ASP A 256 -39.12 -27.58 -20.14
C ASP A 256 -39.36 -29.10 -20.05
N ASP A 257 -38.95 -29.71 -18.95
CA ASP A 257 -39.15 -31.11 -18.58
C ASP A 257 -38.46 -32.17 -19.46
N ASP A 258 -37.53 -31.81 -20.37
CA ASP A 258 -36.75 -32.79 -21.14
C ASP A 258 -35.46 -33.23 -20.39
N VAL A 259 -35.63 -34.16 -19.47
CA VAL A 259 -34.53 -34.79 -18.70
C VAL A 259 -33.47 -35.39 -19.62
N GLY A 260 -33.85 -35.95 -20.77
CA GLY A 260 -32.92 -36.55 -21.71
C GLY A 260 -31.95 -35.49 -22.30
N GLN A 261 -32.48 -34.32 -22.66
CA GLN A 261 -31.74 -33.20 -23.17
C GLN A 261 -30.79 -32.65 -22.09
N TRP A 262 -31.24 -32.49 -20.85
CA TRP A 262 -30.43 -31.98 -19.73
C TRP A 262 -29.23 -32.91 -19.45
N VAL A 263 -29.48 -34.23 -19.33
CA VAL A 263 -28.41 -35.21 -19.15
C VAL A 263 -27.44 -35.22 -20.30
N HIS A 264 -27.92 -35.09 -21.55
CA HIS A 264 -27.10 -35.00 -22.72
C HIS A 264 -26.13 -33.79 -22.67
N ARG A 265 -26.61 -32.60 -22.26
CA ARG A 265 -25.81 -31.39 -22.13
C ARG A 265 -24.70 -31.53 -21.10
N VAL A 266 -25.04 -31.98 -19.88
CA VAL A 266 -24.08 -32.22 -18.80
C VAL A 266 -23.01 -33.23 -19.22
N LYS A 267 -23.45 -34.37 -19.78
CA LYS A 267 -22.53 -35.39 -20.26
C LYS A 267 -21.61 -34.87 -21.35
N ARG A 268 -22.15 -34.13 -22.32
CA ARG A 268 -21.40 -33.64 -23.47
C ARG A 268 -20.37 -32.60 -23.07
N LEU A 269 -20.68 -31.71 -22.11
CA LEU A 269 -19.70 -30.78 -21.54
C LEU A 269 -18.55 -31.52 -20.86
N SER A 270 -18.84 -32.56 -20.10
CA SER A 270 -17.81 -33.43 -19.51
C SER A 270 -16.95 -34.12 -20.55
N GLU A 271 -17.53 -34.66 -21.64
CA GLU A 271 -16.79 -35.29 -22.76
C GLU A 271 -15.90 -34.28 -23.50
N LEU A 272 -16.26 -33.01 -23.54
CA LEU A 272 -15.43 -31.93 -24.09
C LEU A 272 -14.24 -31.60 -23.15
N GLY A 273 -14.23 -32.16 -21.92
CA GLY A 273 -13.24 -31.86 -20.89
C GLY A 273 -13.52 -30.55 -20.17
N LEU A 274 -14.77 -30.12 -20.14
CA LEU A 274 -15.28 -28.91 -19.48
C LEU A 274 -16.00 -29.33 -18.20
N GLU A 275 -15.24 -29.92 -17.26
CA GLU A 275 -15.80 -30.53 -16.04
C GLU A 275 -16.39 -29.52 -15.08
N GLU A 276 -15.84 -28.29 -15.03
CA GLU A 276 -16.33 -27.23 -14.18
C GLU A 276 -17.69 -26.73 -14.67
N GLU A 277 -17.82 -26.47 -15.96
CA GLU A 277 -19.06 -26.05 -16.61
C GLU A 277 -20.13 -27.15 -16.57
N ALA A 278 -19.71 -28.42 -16.71
CA ALA A 278 -20.62 -29.55 -16.56
C ALA A 278 -21.18 -29.64 -15.13
N SER A 279 -20.32 -29.41 -14.12
CA SER A 279 -20.74 -29.42 -12.71
C SER A 279 -21.63 -28.21 -12.36
N GLU A 280 -21.34 -27.04 -12.90
CA GLU A 280 -22.19 -25.86 -12.71
C GLU A 280 -23.57 -26.03 -13.35
N MET A 281 -23.63 -26.60 -14.55
CA MET A 281 -24.89 -26.92 -15.21
C MET A 281 -25.68 -27.96 -14.42
N GLU A 282 -25.02 -29.02 -13.93
CA GLU A 282 -25.65 -30.05 -13.07
C GLU A 282 -26.26 -29.39 -11.82
N GLN A 283 -25.52 -28.56 -11.10
CA GLN A 283 -26.02 -27.86 -9.93
C GLN A 283 -27.18 -26.92 -10.25
N SER A 284 -27.12 -26.21 -11.37
CA SER A 284 -28.21 -25.35 -11.81
C SER A 284 -29.49 -26.11 -12.14
N LEU A 285 -29.37 -27.28 -12.74
CA LEU A 285 -30.51 -28.17 -13.03
C LEU A 285 -31.11 -28.80 -11.76
N ILE A 286 -30.25 -29.16 -10.80
CA ILE A 286 -30.72 -29.63 -9.49
C ILE A 286 -31.48 -28.51 -8.75
N GLU A 287 -31.02 -27.30 -8.81
CA GLU A 287 -31.74 -26.18 -8.17
C GLU A 287 -33.01 -25.82 -8.92
N LEU A 288 -33.02 -25.91 -10.25
CA LEU A 288 -34.24 -25.70 -11.06
C LEU A 288 -35.35 -26.72 -10.72
N THR A 289 -34.97 -28.00 -10.53
CA THR A 289 -35.91 -29.10 -10.20
C THR A 289 -36.23 -29.20 -8.74
N ARG A 290 -35.72 -28.34 -7.87
CA ARG A 290 -35.90 -28.41 -6.41
C ARG A 290 -37.34 -28.41 -5.96
N ASN A 291 -38.23 -27.76 -6.71
CA ASN A 291 -39.68 -27.70 -6.39
C ASN A 291 -40.47 -28.87 -6.95
N ASP A 292 -39.83 -29.72 -7.76
CA ASP A 292 -40.43 -30.94 -8.34
C ASP A 292 -39.55 -32.17 -8.01
N PRO A 293 -39.80 -32.84 -6.88
CA PRO A 293 -38.98 -33.96 -6.43
C PRO A 293 -38.98 -35.16 -7.40
N GLU A 294 -40.08 -35.38 -8.15
CA GLU A 294 -40.16 -36.49 -9.11
C GLU A 294 -39.25 -36.24 -10.31
N LEU A 295 -39.31 -35.04 -10.85
CA LEU A 295 -38.44 -34.61 -11.95
C LEU A 295 -36.96 -34.58 -11.55
N GLN A 296 -36.67 -34.15 -10.32
CA GLN A 296 -35.30 -34.17 -9.77
C GLN A 296 -34.76 -35.60 -9.64
N GLU A 297 -35.56 -36.54 -9.11
CA GLU A 297 -35.16 -37.93 -8.96
C GLU A 297 -34.91 -38.57 -10.33
N ASP A 298 -35.79 -38.31 -11.32
CA ASP A 298 -35.60 -38.81 -12.68
C ASP A 298 -34.35 -38.24 -13.34
N PHE A 299 -34.07 -36.94 -13.16
CA PHE A 299 -32.85 -36.33 -13.64
C PHE A 299 -31.59 -36.95 -13.02
N LEU A 300 -31.54 -37.06 -11.67
CA LEU A 300 -30.37 -37.63 -10.98
C LEU A 300 -30.14 -39.10 -11.34
N ARG A 301 -31.21 -39.89 -11.51
CA ARG A 301 -31.12 -41.27 -11.97
C ARG A 301 -30.56 -41.38 -13.37
N ALA A 302 -31.11 -40.60 -14.30
CA ALA A 302 -30.68 -40.61 -15.70
C ALA A 302 -29.24 -40.10 -15.84
N LEU A 303 -28.85 -39.10 -15.05
CA LEU A 303 -27.48 -38.57 -15.04
C LEU A 303 -26.48 -39.60 -14.50
N THR A 304 -26.84 -40.31 -13.42
CA THR A 304 -26.00 -41.36 -12.86
C THR A 304 -25.80 -42.51 -13.85
N GLU A 305 -26.88 -42.95 -14.54
CA GLU A 305 -26.81 -43.97 -15.57
C GLU A 305 -25.94 -43.54 -16.78
N ALA A 306 -26.08 -42.29 -17.20
CA ALA A 306 -25.38 -41.78 -18.38
C ALA A 306 -23.90 -41.47 -18.14
N THR A 307 -23.52 -41.01 -16.94
CA THR A 307 -22.17 -40.55 -16.61
C THR A 307 -21.39 -41.51 -15.73
N GLY A 308 -22.05 -42.41 -15.04
CA GLY A 308 -21.44 -43.29 -14.02
C GLY A 308 -20.98 -42.57 -12.76
N ARG A 309 -21.32 -41.29 -12.62
CA ARG A 309 -20.98 -40.50 -11.43
C ARG A 309 -22.08 -40.67 -10.37
N LEU A 310 -21.65 -40.94 -9.14
CA LEU A 310 -22.55 -40.84 -8.00
C LEU A 310 -22.70 -39.34 -7.68
N VAL A 311 -23.87 -38.81 -7.96
CA VAL A 311 -24.20 -37.44 -7.56
C VAL A 311 -24.32 -37.42 -6.03
N ALA A 312 -23.56 -36.54 -5.38
CA ALA A 312 -23.65 -36.38 -3.94
C ALA A 312 -25.07 -35.89 -3.59
N ASP A 313 -25.77 -36.60 -2.74
CA ASP A 313 -27.09 -36.22 -2.27
C ASP A 313 -27.03 -34.84 -1.58
N PRO A 314 -27.66 -33.79 -2.11
CA PRO A 314 -27.64 -32.46 -1.51
C PRO A 314 -28.33 -32.39 -0.12
N GLY A 315 -29.03 -33.46 0.28
CA GLY A 315 -29.70 -33.59 1.58
C GLY A 315 -28.83 -34.17 2.70
N ALA A 316 -27.57 -34.55 2.46
CA ALA A 316 -26.69 -35.22 3.43
C ALA A 316 -25.75 -34.27 4.20
N GLN A 317 -26.09 -32.98 4.31
CA GLN A 317 -25.37 -32.01 5.17
C GLN A 317 -26.20 -31.58 6.35
#